data_3a612ffbac0b1eca7f999b9d14ae5b95
#
_entry.id   3a612ffbac0b1eca7f999b9d14ae5b95
#
_cell.length_a   1.000
_cell.length_b   1.000
_cell.length_c   1.000
_cell.angle_alpha   90.00
_cell.angle_beta   90.00
_cell.angle_gamma   90.00
#
_symmetry.space_group_name_H-M   'P 1'
#
loop_
_entity.id
_entity.type
_entity.pdbx_description
1 polymer ?
#
loop_
_entity_poly.entity_id
_entity_poly.type
_entity_poly.pdbx_seq_one_letter_code
_entity_poly.pdbx_strand_id
1 'polypeptide(L)'
;MKKLVLTAAAVLMAVSANAKVGIVAGLTSATTSINDAYNDIAVAKTANKYHAGLVYELNLPLGLSVQPGIIYNVKGQSVKDNIALTGQKADISIDTNTGYLEVPVRVAWGMNFGLFKPFVFAEPFVGYALTTETVSQFKDAATKEAFDKLASLAGTSLDTKKDDPNRWANRNRFEYGVGLGAGVKVLDFVALSVKYYWDLGQVYKESDTKPSVSAETMYNAVKEQKCSGISASVTLYF
;
A
#
# COMPACT_ATOMS: atom_id res chain seq x y z
N MET A 1 -0.06 36.25 5.66
CA MET A 1 0.48 34.94 6.06
C MET A 1 0.56 34.76 7.58
N LYS A 2 1.18 35.68 8.38
CA LYS A 2 1.30 35.55 9.85
C LYS A 2 -0.06 35.42 10.58
N LYS A 3 -1.09 36.17 10.15
CA LYS A 3 -2.45 36.09 10.76
C LYS A 3 -3.12 34.74 10.49
N LEU A 4 -2.91 34.15 9.33
CA LEU A 4 -3.48 32.83 8.94
C LEU A 4 -2.82 31.70 9.76
N VAL A 5 -1.50 31.78 9.98
CA VAL A 5 -0.75 30.86 10.83
C VAL A 5 -1.16 30.95 12.28
N LEU A 6 -1.38 32.19 12.80
CA LEU A 6 -1.87 32.42 14.17
C LEU A 6 -3.30 31.89 14.35
N THR A 7 -4.18 32.11 13.38
CA THR A 7 -5.56 31.61 13.43
C THR A 7 -5.57 30.07 13.38
N ALA A 8 -4.76 29.45 12.50
CA ALA A 8 -4.61 28.00 12.44
C ALA A 8 -4.05 27.41 13.74
N ALA A 9 -3.05 28.07 14.35
CA ALA A 9 -2.47 27.66 15.63
C ALA A 9 -3.50 27.80 16.78
N ALA A 10 -4.28 28.88 16.82
CA ALA A 10 -5.33 29.07 17.82
C ALA A 10 -6.47 28.04 17.68
N VAL A 11 -6.86 27.71 16.46
CA VAL A 11 -7.83 26.64 16.20
C VAL A 11 -7.30 25.28 16.63
N LEU A 12 -6.03 24.97 16.34
CA LEU A 12 -5.36 23.74 16.78
C LEU A 12 -5.28 23.64 18.31
N MET A 13 -4.99 24.74 19.01
CA MET A 13 -4.98 24.75 20.47
C MET A 13 -6.37 24.63 21.10
N ALA A 14 -7.40 25.22 20.52
CA ALA A 14 -8.78 25.11 21.02
C ALA A 14 -9.36 23.68 20.83
N VAL A 15 -8.89 22.95 19.84
CA VAL A 15 -9.34 21.57 19.54
C VAL A 15 -8.57 20.53 20.38
N SER A 16 -7.40 20.89 20.95
CA SER A 16 -6.55 19.96 21.71
C SER A 16 -7.21 19.42 23.00
N ALA A 17 -8.21 20.10 23.55
CA ALA A 17 -8.95 19.64 24.74
C ALA A 17 -9.78 18.34 24.48
N ASN A 18 -10.09 18.01 23.23
CA ASN A 18 -10.81 16.81 22.82
C ASN A 18 -9.97 15.88 21.91
N ALA A 19 -8.67 16.02 21.98
CA ALA A 19 -7.74 15.25 21.17
C ALA A 19 -7.32 13.97 21.88
N LYS A 20 -7.22 12.89 21.12
CA LYS A 20 -6.74 11.57 21.59
C LYS A 20 -5.60 11.10 20.74
N VAL A 21 -4.57 10.55 21.38
CA VAL A 21 -3.53 9.80 20.69
C VAL A 21 -4.00 8.35 20.58
N GLY A 22 -3.72 7.70 19.45
CA GLY A 22 -4.05 6.30 19.26
C GLY A 22 -2.91 5.52 18.64
N ILE A 23 -2.85 4.25 19.00
CA ILE A 23 -2.00 3.25 18.35
C ILE A 23 -2.89 2.44 17.42
N VAL A 24 -2.54 2.37 16.15
CA VAL A 24 -3.26 1.58 15.14
C VAL A 24 -2.41 0.39 14.71
N ALA A 25 -3.05 -0.76 14.55
CA ALA A 25 -2.46 -1.94 13.93
C ALA A 25 -3.52 -2.69 13.12
N GLY A 26 -3.09 -3.42 12.10
CA GLY A 26 -4.03 -4.16 11.29
C GLY A 26 -3.39 -4.93 10.14
N LEU A 27 -4.27 -5.42 9.27
CA LEU A 27 -3.91 -6.18 8.08
C LEU A 27 -4.23 -5.35 6.84
N THR A 28 -3.33 -5.41 5.87
CA THR A 28 -3.49 -4.81 4.55
C THR A 28 -3.43 -5.92 3.51
N SER A 29 -4.49 -6.03 2.72
CA SER A 29 -4.61 -6.97 1.62
C SER A 29 -4.59 -6.18 0.33
N ALA A 30 -3.48 -6.24 -0.39
CA ALA A 30 -3.28 -5.52 -1.64
C ALA A 30 -3.55 -6.43 -2.84
N THR A 31 -4.21 -5.88 -3.84
CA THR A 31 -4.41 -6.51 -5.15
C THR A 31 -3.87 -5.56 -6.21
N THR A 32 -3.05 -6.08 -7.10
CA THR A 32 -2.57 -5.32 -8.25
C THR A 32 -3.52 -5.56 -9.41
N SER A 33 -4.13 -4.52 -9.96
CA SER A 33 -4.89 -4.65 -11.20
C SER A 33 -3.91 -4.66 -12.37
N ILE A 34 -3.90 -5.76 -13.12
CA ILE A 34 -3.24 -5.87 -14.42
C ILE A 34 -4.29 -5.47 -15.47
N ASN A 35 -3.88 -4.77 -16.52
CA ASN A 35 -4.78 -4.38 -17.60
C ASN A 35 -5.48 -5.61 -18.18
N ASP A 36 -6.80 -5.54 -18.37
CA ASP A 36 -7.66 -6.67 -18.81
C ASP A 36 -7.18 -7.37 -20.08
N ALA A 37 -6.42 -6.67 -20.94
CA ALA A 37 -5.80 -7.25 -22.13
C ALA A 37 -4.75 -8.34 -21.83
N TYR A 38 -4.29 -8.49 -20.58
CA TYR A 38 -3.21 -9.40 -20.18
C TYR A 38 -3.64 -10.41 -19.10
N ASN A 39 -4.92 -10.44 -18.73
CA ASN A 39 -5.44 -11.36 -17.72
C ASN A 39 -5.26 -12.86 -18.07
N ASP A 40 -5.04 -13.18 -19.33
CA ASP A 40 -4.78 -14.56 -19.78
C ASP A 40 -3.32 -15.02 -19.54
N ILE A 41 -2.41 -14.08 -19.22
CA ILE A 41 -0.97 -14.35 -19.11
C ILE A 41 -0.50 -14.28 -17.66
N ALA A 42 -1.07 -13.39 -16.84
CA ALA A 42 -0.64 -13.21 -15.45
C ALA A 42 -1.82 -13.08 -14.49
N VAL A 43 -1.84 -13.88 -13.42
CA VAL A 43 -2.86 -13.84 -12.37
C VAL A 43 -2.31 -13.07 -11.18
N ALA A 44 -2.84 -11.87 -10.94
CA ALA A 44 -2.54 -11.11 -9.73
C ALA A 44 -3.16 -11.82 -8.51
N LYS A 45 -2.35 -12.09 -7.50
CA LYS A 45 -2.81 -12.62 -6.21
C LYS A 45 -2.76 -11.58 -5.14
N THR A 46 -3.77 -11.63 -4.30
CA THR A 46 -3.87 -10.84 -3.09
C THR A 46 -2.79 -11.27 -2.09
N ALA A 47 -1.99 -10.32 -1.63
CA ALA A 47 -0.99 -10.57 -0.59
C ALA A 47 -1.43 -9.88 0.71
N ASN A 48 -1.60 -10.68 1.76
CA ASN A 48 -1.93 -10.17 3.09
C ASN A 48 -0.66 -9.76 3.82
N LYS A 49 -0.58 -8.51 4.20
CA LYS A 49 0.51 -7.90 4.96
C LYS A 49 -0.06 -7.15 6.16
N TYR A 50 0.77 -6.38 6.84
CA TYR A 50 0.39 -5.68 8.06
C TYR A 50 0.71 -4.19 7.99
N HIS A 51 0.03 -3.43 8.82
CA HIS A 51 0.36 -2.04 9.09
C HIS A 51 0.30 -1.77 10.59
N ALA A 52 1.10 -0.81 11.03
CA ALA A 52 1.09 -0.32 12.41
C ALA A 52 1.56 1.13 12.45
N GLY A 53 1.04 1.91 13.40
CA GLY A 53 1.43 3.30 13.50
C GLY A 53 0.75 4.05 14.63
N LEU A 54 0.88 5.36 14.56
CA LEU A 54 0.30 6.31 15.51
C LEU A 54 -0.68 7.22 14.78
N VAL A 55 -1.77 7.54 15.46
CA VAL A 55 -2.79 8.46 14.97
C VAL A 55 -3.13 9.48 16.04
N TYR A 56 -3.56 10.66 15.61
CA TYR A 56 -3.97 11.75 16.49
C TYR A 56 -5.38 12.17 16.11
N GLU A 57 -6.36 11.86 16.95
CA GLU A 57 -7.76 12.15 16.66
C GLU A 57 -8.18 13.49 17.25
N LEU A 58 -8.71 14.35 16.40
CA LEU A 58 -9.33 15.62 16.73
C LEU A 58 -10.84 15.48 16.59
N ASN A 59 -11.57 15.47 17.70
CA ASN A 59 -13.02 15.42 17.66
C ASN A 59 -13.59 16.83 17.43
N LEU A 60 -14.46 16.95 16.44
CA LEU A 60 -15.14 18.16 16.03
C LEU A 60 -16.64 18.07 16.37
N PRO A 61 -17.35 19.21 16.41
CA PRO A 61 -18.80 19.20 16.57
C PRO A 61 -19.52 18.37 15.49
N LEU A 62 -20.77 18.02 15.74
CA LEU A 62 -21.65 17.29 14.82
C LEU A 62 -21.20 15.86 14.45
N GLY A 63 -20.39 15.24 15.30
CA GLY A 63 -19.91 13.87 15.07
C GLY A 63 -18.76 13.74 14.08
N LEU A 64 -18.21 14.85 13.62
CA LEU A 64 -17.03 14.88 12.76
C LEU A 64 -15.76 14.61 13.56
N SER A 65 -14.76 14.02 12.93
CA SER A 65 -13.40 13.95 13.46
C SER A 65 -12.37 14.00 12.32
N VAL A 66 -11.19 14.56 12.62
CA VAL A 66 -10.03 14.55 11.72
C VAL A 66 -8.91 13.82 12.42
N GLN A 67 -8.28 12.89 11.73
CA GLN A 67 -7.29 12.01 12.32
C GLN A 67 -6.07 11.89 11.40
N PRO A 68 -5.08 12.79 11.53
CA PRO A 68 -3.77 12.60 10.95
C PRO A 68 -3.03 11.44 11.62
N GLY A 69 -2.15 10.76 10.88
CA GLY A 69 -1.38 9.65 11.39
C GLY A 69 -0.02 9.50 10.72
N ILE A 70 0.80 8.63 11.31
CA ILE A 70 2.05 8.13 10.72
C ILE A 70 1.99 6.62 10.85
N ILE A 71 1.96 5.93 9.72
CA ILE A 71 1.73 4.48 9.66
C ILE A 71 2.83 3.82 8.82
N TYR A 72 3.46 2.79 9.36
CA TYR A 72 4.26 1.88 8.55
C TYR A 72 3.34 0.82 7.97
N ASN A 73 3.22 0.80 6.65
CA ASN A 73 2.33 -0.10 5.93
C ASN A 73 3.13 -0.95 4.94
N VAL A 74 3.02 -2.27 5.08
CA VAL A 74 3.63 -3.21 4.13
C VAL A 74 2.57 -3.61 3.11
N LYS A 75 2.84 -3.32 1.84
CA LYS A 75 2.01 -3.74 0.72
C LYS A 75 2.72 -4.86 -0.03
N GLY A 76 2.01 -5.96 -0.26
CA GLY A 76 2.52 -7.11 -0.99
C GLY A 76 1.89 -7.18 -2.37
N GLN A 77 2.68 -7.59 -3.35
CA GLN A 77 2.22 -7.96 -4.68
C GLN A 77 2.71 -9.38 -4.96
N SER A 78 1.80 -10.24 -5.38
CA SER A 78 2.14 -11.61 -5.79
C SER A 78 1.64 -11.82 -7.21
N VAL A 79 2.56 -12.13 -8.11
CA VAL A 79 2.24 -12.46 -9.50
C VAL A 79 2.60 -13.92 -9.72
N LYS A 80 1.62 -14.71 -10.12
CA LYS A 80 1.87 -16.08 -10.60
C LYS A 80 1.79 -16.08 -12.11
N ASP A 81 2.83 -16.57 -12.74
CA ASP A 81 2.90 -16.71 -14.18
C ASP A 81 3.24 -18.16 -14.56
N ASN A 82 2.64 -18.61 -15.65
CA ASN A 82 2.96 -19.89 -16.30
C ASN A 82 3.82 -19.59 -17.52
N ILE A 83 5.13 -19.38 -17.31
CA ILE A 83 6.05 -19.15 -18.42
C ILE A 83 6.34 -20.46 -19.12
N ALA A 84 5.96 -20.56 -20.39
CA ALA A 84 6.39 -21.67 -21.25
C ALA A 84 7.81 -21.42 -21.74
N LEU A 85 8.81 -21.95 -21.02
CA LEU A 85 10.19 -22.00 -21.46
C LEU A 85 10.42 -23.36 -22.13
N THR A 86 10.77 -23.34 -23.42
CA THR A 86 11.16 -24.55 -24.21
C THR A 86 10.14 -25.71 -24.15
N GLY A 87 8.82 -25.40 -24.16
CA GLY A 87 7.77 -26.42 -24.21
C GLY A 87 7.34 -27.00 -22.85
N GLN A 88 7.96 -26.59 -21.73
CA GLN A 88 7.53 -26.94 -20.39
C GLN A 88 6.93 -25.72 -19.69
N LYS A 89 5.76 -25.90 -19.05
CA LYS A 89 5.14 -24.87 -18.22
C LYS A 89 5.86 -24.80 -16.86
N ALA A 90 6.57 -23.71 -16.61
CA ALA A 90 7.16 -23.44 -15.31
C ALA A 90 6.21 -22.55 -14.50
N ASP A 91 5.74 -23.05 -13.35
CA ASP A 91 4.98 -22.26 -12.38
C ASP A 91 5.94 -21.37 -11.59
N ILE A 92 5.93 -20.07 -11.85
CA ILE A 92 6.73 -19.07 -11.15
C ILE A 92 5.81 -18.19 -10.32
N SER A 93 6.16 -17.95 -9.06
CA SER A 93 5.54 -16.94 -8.21
C SER A 93 6.57 -15.87 -7.87
N ILE A 94 6.28 -14.63 -8.22
CA ILE A 94 7.11 -13.47 -7.89
C ILE A 94 6.38 -12.68 -6.81
N ASP A 95 6.93 -12.69 -5.59
CA ASP A 95 6.39 -12.00 -4.45
C ASP A 95 7.21 -10.74 -4.18
N THR A 96 6.58 -9.57 -4.29
CA THR A 96 7.20 -8.29 -3.96
C THR A 96 6.54 -7.70 -2.73
N ASN A 97 7.34 -7.35 -1.74
CA ASN A 97 6.91 -6.69 -0.51
C ASN A 97 7.55 -5.31 -0.44
N THR A 98 6.73 -4.27 -0.31
CA THR A 98 7.21 -2.89 -0.17
C THR A 98 6.66 -2.29 1.13
N GLY A 99 7.56 -1.82 1.98
CA GLY A 99 7.22 -1.13 3.22
C GLY A 99 7.23 0.37 3.02
N TYR A 100 6.09 1.00 3.26
CA TYR A 100 5.87 2.45 3.14
C TYR A 100 5.74 3.10 4.51
N LEU A 101 6.27 4.29 4.63
CA LEU A 101 5.90 5.23 5.68
C LEU A 101 4.81 6.12 5.11
N GLU A 102 3.58 5.92 5.56
CA GLU A 102 2.41 6.65 5.12
C GLU A 102 2.02 7.74 6.13
N VAL A 103 1.56 8.87 5.61
CA VAL A 103 0.92 9.95 6.35
C VAL A 103 -0.54 10.05 5.88
N PRO A 104 -1.46 9.29 6.48
CA PRO A 104 -2.88 9.42 6.20
C PRO A 104 -3.47 10.60 6.97
N VAL A 105 -4.56 11.17 6.42
CA VAL A 105 -5.43 12.12 7.10
C VAL A 105 -6.86 11.62 6.97
N ARG A 106 -7.35 10.94 8.00
CA ARG A 106 -8.73 10.45 8.02
C ARG A 106 -9.69 11.56 8.39
N VAL A 107 -10.75 11.74 7.61
CA VAL A 107 -11.91 12.55 7.94
C VAL A 107 -13.07 11.59 8.14
N ALA A 108 -13.59 11.54 9.35
CA ALA A 108 -14.67 10.63 9.72
C ALA A 108 -15.91 11.37 10.23
N TRP A 109 -17.06 10.77 10.00
CA TRP A 109 -18.33 11.19 10.56
C TRP A 109 -19.01 10.00 11.22
N GLY A 110 -19.44 10.17 12.46
CA GLY A 110 -20.08 9.11 13.24
C GLY A 110 -21.13 9.62 14.21
N MET A 111 -22.07 8.73 14.53
CA MET A 111 -23.14 8.99 15.49
C MET A 111 -22.89 8.25 16.79
N ASN A 112 -23.09 8.92 17.92
CA ASN A 112 -22.89 8.32 19.24
C ASN A 112 -24.18 7.65 19.73
N PHE A 113 -24.12 6.35 19.98
CA PHE A 113 -25.20 5.54 20.55
C PHE A 113 -24.84 5.03 21.96
N GLY A 114 -24.14 5.84 22.74
CA GLY A 114 -23.67 5.48 24.07
C GLY A 114 -22.39 4.67 24.04
N LEU A 115 -22.47 3.35 24.16
CA LEU A 115 -21.28 2.47 24.14
C LEU A 115 -20.64 2.32 22.77
N PHE A 116 -21.40 2.57 21.70
CA PHE A 116 -20.97 2.36 20.32
C PHE A 116 -21.11 3.65 19.51
N LYS A 117 -20.08 3.95 18.72
CA LYS A 117 -20.09 5.03 17.77
C LYS A 117 -19.73 4.49 16.38
N PRO A 118 -20.71 4.07 15.56
CA PRO A 118 -20.45 3.75 14.18
C PRO A 118 -20.02 5.02 13.42
N PHE A 119 -19.09 4.86 12.48
CA PHE A 119 -18.57 5.95 11.67
C PHE A 119 -18.24 5.49 10.26
N VAL A 120 -18.30 6.43 9.33
CA VAL A 120 -17.79 6.30 7.97
C VAL A 120 -16.66 7.31 7.78
N PHE A 121 -15.74 7.04 6.87
CA PHE A 121 -14.59 7.92 6.68
C PHE A 121 -14.03 7.90 5.27
N ALA A 122 -13.40 9.01 4.92
CA ALA A 122 -12.48 9.13 3.81
C ALA A 122 -11.08 9.38 4.35
N GLU A 123 -10.07 8.79 3.71
CA GLU A 123 -8.69 8.81 4.19
C GLU A 123 -7.72 9.01 3.02
N PRO A 124 -7.51 10.26 2.55
CA PRO A 124 -6.38 10.54 1.68
C PRO A 124 -5.07 10.22 2.40
N PHE A 125 -4.09 9.74 1.65
CA PHE A 125 -2.77 9.41 2.17
C PHE A 125 -1.68 9.73 1.16
N VAL A 126 -0.50 10.00 1.68
CA VAL A 126 0.75 10.03 0.94
C VAL A 126 1.74 9.11 1.65
N GLY A 127 2.62 8.48 0.90
CA GLY A 127 3.58 7.54 1.45
C GLY A 127 4.92 7.58 0.73
N TYR A 128 5.94 7.13 1.45
CA TYR A 128 7.28 7.01 0.93
C TYR A 128 7.83 5.62 1.22
N ALA A 129 8.28 4.91 0.17
CA ALA A 129 8.79 3.57 0.29
C ALA A 129 10.18 3.57 0.96
N LEU A 130 10.29 2.89 2.09
CA LEU A 130 11.51 2.71 2.85
C LEU A 130 12.23 1.43 2.48
N THR A 131 11.48 0.34 2.28
CA THR A 131 12.02 -0.98 1.99
C THR A 131 11.28 -1.61 0.82
N THR A 132 11.98 -2.37 -0.01
CA THR A 132 11.37 -3.26 -1.00
C THR A 132 12.19 -4.53 -1.11
N GLU A 133 11.51 -5.63 -1.28
CA GLU A 133 12.11 -6.95 -1.44
C GLU A 133 11.29 -7.72 -2.47
N THR A 134 11.96 -8.37 -3.40
CA THR A 134 11.33 -9.24 -4.38
C THR A 134 11.95 -10.62 -4.25
N VAL A 135 11.11 -11.63 -4.09
CA VAL A 135 11.51 -13.04 -3.98
C VAL A 135 10.79 -13.82 -5.05
N SER A 136 11.56 -14.50 -5.90
CA SER A 136 11.05 -15.42 -6.89
C SER A 136 11.00 -16.84 -6.31
N GLN A 137 9.84 -17.48 -6.38
CA GLN A 137 9.64 -18.87 -5.95
C GLN A 137 9.33 -19.72 -7.19
N PHE A 138 10.13 -20.74 -7.39
CA PHE A 138 9.94 -21.73 -8.45
C PHE A 138 9.48 -23.04 -7.80
N LYS A 139 8.57 -23.73 -8.47
CA LYS A 139 8.08 -25.03 -8.00
C LYS A 139 9.15 -26.12 -8.04
N ASP A 140 10.11 -25.98 -8.94
CA ASP A 140 11.23 -26.91 -9.13
C ASP A 140 12.58 -26.20 -8.98
N ALA A 141 13.46 -26.78 -8.13
CA ALA A 141 14.77 -26.23 -7.85
C ALA A 141 15.71 -26.20 -9.09
N ALA A 142 15.60 -27.17 -9.98
CA ALA A 142 16.39 -27.22 -11.21
C ALA A 142 15.99 -26.07 -12.17
N THR A 143 14.70 -25.75 -12.24
CA THR A 143 14.20 -24.62 -13.02
C THR A 143 14.68 -23.30 -12.45
N LYS A 144 14.73 -23.15 -11.10
CA LYS A 144 15.30 -21.97 -10.45
C LYS A 144 16.77 -21.78 -10.80
N GLU A 145 17.58 -22.82 -10.71
CA GLU A 145 19.01 -22.76 -11.00
C GLU A 145 19.29 -22.39 -12.46
N ALA A 146 18.53 -22.95 -13.41
CA ALA A 146 18.63 -22.61 -14.82
C ALA A 146 18.26 -21.14 -15.08
N PHE A 147 17.23 -20.64 -14.40
CA PHE A 147 16.77 -19.26 -14.53
C PHE A 147 17.74 -18.25 -13.91
N ASP A 148 18.27 -18.56 -12.72
CA ASP A 148 19.29 -17.74 -12.05
C ASP A 148 20.58 -17.65 -12.90
N LYS A 149 20.94 -18.73 -13.56
CA LYS A 149 22.09 -18.78 -14.49
C LYS A 149 21.88 -17.90 -15.73
N LEU A 150 20.70 -17.97 -16.35
CA LEU A 150 20.31 -17.12 -17.48
C LEU A 150 20.24 -15.64 -17.09
N ALA A 151 19.63 -15.33 -15.93
CA ALA A 151 19.54 -13.98 -15.40
C ALA A 151 20.93 -13.38 -15.11
N SER A 152 21.84 -14.18 -14.53
CA SER A 152 23.23 -13.76 -14.26
C SER A 152 24.02 -13.49 -15.55
N LEU A 153 23.82 -14.28 -16.61
CA LEU A 153 24.41 -14.05 -17.93
C LEU A 153 23.89 -12.76 -18.59
N ALA A 154 22.62 -12.41 -18.32
CA ALA A 154 22.00 -11.17 -18.77
C ALA A 154 22.35 -9.95 -17.88
N GLY A 155 23.16 -10.14 -16.81
CA GLY A 155 23.51 -9.08 -15.87
C GLY A 155 22.35 -8.58 -15.01
N THR A 156 21.31 -9.39 -14.84
CA THR A 156 20.12 -9.05 -14.05
C THR A 156 19.86 -10.11 -12.97
N SER A 157 19.00 -9.79 -12.00
CA SER A 157 18.53 -10.72 -10.97
C SER A 157 17.02 -10.57 -10.82
N LEU A 158 16.31 -11.68 -10.68
CA LEU A 158 14.88 -11.68 -10.37
C LEU A 158 14.63 -11.35 -8.90
N ASP A 159 15.56 -11.74 -8.04
CA ASP A 159 15.48 -11.46 -6.61
C ASP A 159 16.13 -10.12 -6.30
N THR A 160 15.44 -9.30 -5.54
CA THR A 160 15.95 -8.00 -5.05
C THR A 160 15.93 -8.03 -3.54
N LYS A 161 17.10 -7.93 -2.91
CA LYS A 161 17.24 -7.87 -1.45
C LYS A 161 16.96 -6.46 -0.92
N LYS A 162 16.59 -6.38 0.37
CA LYS A 162 16.31 -5.10 1.05
C LYS A 162 17.47 -4.12 1.01
N ASP A 163 18.69 -4.59 0.94
CA ASP A 163 19.96 -3.82 0.98
C ASP A 163 20.54 -3.59 -0.42
N ASP A 164 19.92 -4.08 -1.48
CA ASP A 164 20.39 -3.84 -2.84
C ASP A 164 20.33 -2.34 -3.17
N PRO A 165 21.48 -1.70 -3.54
CA PRO A 165 21.51 -0.28 -3.88
C PRO A 165 20.64 0.05 -5.11
N ASN A 166 20.42 -0.90 -6.01
CA ASN A 166 19.66 -0.73 -7.25
C ASN A 166 18.17 -1.06 -7.09
N ARG A 167 17.71 -1.45 -5.89
CA ARG A 167 16.31 -1.84 -5.65
C ARG A 167 15.26 -0.80 -6.06
N TRP A 168 15.67 0.46 -6.18
CA TRP A 168 14.82 1.59 -6.57
C TRP A 168 15.02 2.07 -8.00
N ALA A 169 15.86 1.41 -8.80
CA ALA A 169 16.21 1.89 -10.14
C ALA A 169 14.97 2.12 -11.02
N ASN A 170 14.03 1.18 -11.00
CA ASN A 170 12.82 1.20 -11.84
C ASN A 170 11.53 1.43 -11.06
N ARG A 171 11.61 1.82 -9.77
CA ARG A 171 10.43 1.98 -8.92
C ARG A 171 10.28 3.40 -8.39
N ASN A 172 9.04 3.87 -8.36
CA ASN A 172 8.68 5.07 -7.63
C ASN A 172 8.67 4.77 -6.14
N ARG A 173 9.27 5.68 -5.37
CA ARG A 173 9.26 5.60 -3.89
C ARG A 173 8.10 6.37 -3.28
N PHE A 174 7.51 7.26 -4.04
CA PHE A 174 6.40 8.08 -3.60
C PHE A 174 5.07 7.46 -4.05
N GLU A 175 4.14 7.33 -3.11
CA GLU A 175 2.78 6.91 -3.36
C GLU A 175 1.79 7.93 -2.81
N TYR A 176 0.61 7.97 -3.39
CA TYR A 176 -0.51 8.75 -2.89
C TYR A 176 -1.82 8.09 -3.31
N GLY A 177 -2.83 8.26 -2.49
CA GLY A 177 -4.10 7.62 -2.76
C GLY A 177 -5.20 8.10 -1.83
N VAL A 178 -6.33 7.42 -1.91
CA VAL A 178 -7.49 7.67 -1.07
C VAL A 178 -8.13 6.36 -0.63
N GLY A 179 -8.54 6.28 0.63
CA GLY A 179 -9.33 5.19 1.18
C GLY A 179 -10.73 5.66 1.53
N LEU A 180 -11.71 4.78 1.37
CA LEU A 180 -13.06 4.94 1.91
C LEU A 180 -13.36 3.75 2.82
N GLY A 181 -13.99 4.02 3.94
CA GLY A 181 -14.24 2.95 4.90
C GLY A 181 -15.31 3.26 5.92
N ALA A 182 -15.55 2.26 6.75
CA ALA A 182 -16.46 2.34 7.87
C ALA A 182 -15.85 1.62 9.09
N GLY A 183 -16.37 1.95 10.26
CA GLY A 183 -15.94 1.34 11.49
C GLY A 183 -16.90 1.56 12.64
N VAL A 184 -16.52 1.01 13.77
CA VAL A 184 -17.22 1.23 15.04
C VAL A 184 -16.21 1.51 16.13
N LYS A 185 -16.44 2.57 16.90
CA LYS A 185 -15.68 2.85 18.12
C LYS A 185 -16.50 2.37 19.31
N VAL A 186 -15.86 1.64 20.19
CA VAL A 186 -16.44 1.05 21.39
C VAL A 186 -15.84 1.75 22.60
N LEU A 187 -16.68 2.19 23.53
CA LEU A 187 -16.29 2.86 24.79
C LEU A 187 -15.33 4.04 24.58
N ASP A 188 -15.33 4.61 23.41
CA ASP A 188 -14.50 5.75 23.02
C ASP A 188 -12.98 5.53 23.06
N PHE A 189 -12.52 4.30 23.31
CA PHE A 189 -11.09 3.96 23.36
C PHE A 189 -10.65 2.86 22.38
N VAL A 190 -11.56 2.02 21.86
CA VAL A 190 -11.25 1.01 20.85
C VAL A 190 -12.04 1.29 19.58
N ALA A 191 -11.37 1.40 18.43
CA ALA A 191 -12.05 1.44 17.15
C ALA A 191 -11.65 0.24 16.28
N LEU A 192 -12.65 -0.39 15.66
CA LEU A 192 -12.49 -1.37 14.61
C LEU A 192 -12.91 -0.71 13.30
N SER A 193 -12.11 -0.83 12.27
CA SER A 193 -12.42 -0.22 10.97
C SER A 193 -11.94 -1.07 9.80
N VAL A 194 -12.68 -0.97 8.69
CA VAL A 194 -12.32 -1.56 7.41
C VAL A 194 -12.38 -0.46 6.37
N LYS A 195 -11.38 -0.39 5.49
CA LYS A 195 -11.33 0.53 4.36
C LYS A 195 -10.96 -0.21 3.08
N TYR A 196 -11.52 0.25 1.99
CA TYR A 196 -10.98 0.01 0.66
C TYR A 196 -10.15 1.22 0.26
N TYR A 197 -8.95 1.01 -0.30
CA TYR A 197 -8.07 2.08 -0.75
C TYR A 197 -7.70 1.92 -2.21
N TRP A 198 -7.54 3.06 -2.89
CA TRP A 198 -7.04 3.20 -4.24
C TRP A 198 -5.72 3.94 -4.17
N ASP A 199 -4.66 3.29 -4.63
CA ASP A 199 -3.39 3.93 -4.89
C ASP A 199 -3.47 4.60 -6.26
N LEU A 200 -3.27 5.91 -6.30
CA LEU A 200 -3.37 6.73 -7.50
C LEU A 200 -1.98 6.96 -8.13
N GLY A 201 -0.93 6.66 -7.38
CA GLY A 201 0.45 6.74 -7.83
C GLY A 201 0.83 5.59 -8.77
N GLN A 202 1.81 5.84 -9.63
CA GLN A 202 2.41 4.80 -10.45
C GLN A 202 3.52 4.10 -9.68
N VAL A 203 3.49 2.76 -9.62
CA VAL A 203 4.49 1.95 -8.91
C VAL A 203 5.85 1.98 -9.60
N TYR A 204 5.86 2.11 -10.93
CA TYR A 204 7.08 2.09 -11.75
C TYR A 204 7.37 3.45 -12.38
N LYS A 205 8.67 3.76 -12.54
CA LYS A 205 9.12 4.94 -13.26
C LYS A 205 8.92 4.77 -14.76
N GLU A 206 8.59 5.84 -15.45
CA GLU A 206 8.68 5.85 -16.91
C GLU A 206 10.14 5.67 -17.33
N SER A 207 10.40 4.68 -18.17
CA SER A 207 11.73 4.49 -18.78
C SER A 207 11.77 5.20 -20.12
N ASP A 208 12.76 6.07 -20.30
CA ASP A 208 13.00 6.76 -21.60
C ASP A 208 13.51 5.80 -22.68
N THR A 209 13.87 4.58 -22.32
CA THR A 209 14.38 3.57 -23.27
C THR A 209 13.22 2.75 -23.81
N LYS A 210 12.89 2.93 -25.09
CA LYS A 210 11.89 2.10 -25.78
C LYS A 210 12.35 0.65 -25.81
N PRO A 211 11.65 -0.29 -25.15
CA PRO A 211 12.00 -1.69 -25.21
C PRO A 211 11.75 -2.29 -26.60
N SER A 212 12.43 -3.39 -26.91
CA SER A 212 12.13 -4.18 -28.11
C SER A 212 10.68 -4.65 -28.14
N VAL A 213 10.09 -4.85 -29.32
CA VAL A 213 8.65 -5.09 -29.55
C VAL A 213 7.99 -6.12 -28.60
N SER A 214 8.71 -7.18 -28.21
CA SER A 214 8.22 -8.17 -27.24
C SER A 214 8.25 -7.67 -25.78
N ALA A 215 9.18 -6.78 -25.44
CA ALA A 215 9.29 -6.17 -24.12
C ALA A 215 8.35 -4.96 -23.96
N GLU A 216 7.92 -4.33 -25.06
CA GLU A 216 6.98 -3.21 -25.06
C GLU A 216 5.59 -3.61 -24.55
N THR A 217 5.14 -4.81 -24.89
CA THR A 217 3.88 -5.37 -24.43
C THR A 217 3.93 -5.61 -22.92
N MET A 218 5.01 -6.21 -22.42
CA MET A 218 5.25 -6.44 -20.99
C MET A 218 5.42 -5.13 -20.22
N TYR A 219 6.13 -4.16 -20.79
CA TYR A 219 6.33 -2.84 -20.21
C TYR A 219 5.01 -2.07 -20.06
N ASN A 220 4.14 -2.09 -21.07
CA ASN A 220 2.84 -1.43 -21.02
C ASN A 220 1.89 -2.10 -20.02
N ALA A 221 1.95 -3.41 -19.84
CA ALA A 221 1.18 -4.12 -18.83
C ALA A 221 1.60 -3.74 -17.40
N VAL A 222 2.88 -3.48 -17.19
CA VAL A 222 3.47 -3.15 -15.88
C VAL A 222 3.39 -1.65 -15.58
N LYS A 223 3.45 -0.79 -16.59
CA LYS A 223 3.48 0.68 -16.47
C LYS A 223 2.22 1.25 -15.80
N GLU A 224 1.07 0.66 -16.04
CA GLU A 224 -0.23 1.13 -15.53
C GLU A 224 -0.67 0.41 -14.24
N GLN A 225 0.21 -0.36 -13.61
CA GLN A 225 -0.14 -1.08 -12.38
C GLN A 225 -0.47 -0.11 -11.25
N LYS A 226 -1.73 -0.14 -10.86
CA LYS A 226 -2.24 0.53 -9.65
C LYS A 226 -2.44 -0.51 -8.57
N CYS A 227 -2.07 -0.16 -7.36
CA CYS A 227 -2.29 -1.01 -6.20
C CYS A 227 -3.58 -0.56 -5.51
N SER A 228 -4.52 -1.45 -5.35
CA SER A 228 -5.72 -1.19 -4.53
C SER A 228 -5.93 -2.34 -3.56
N GLY A 229 -6.74 -2.13 -2.52
CA GLY A 229 -6.92 -3.21 -1.57
C GLY A 229 -7.83 -2.88 -0.41
N ILE A 230 -7.89 -3.82 0.51
CA ILE A 230 -8.67 -3.73 1.73
C ILE A 230 -7.71 -3.70 2.92
N SER A 231 -7.98 -2.81 3.88
CA SER A 231 -7.30 -2.81 5.18
C SER A 231 -8.32 -2.95 6.29
N ALA A 232 -8.02 -3.83 7.25
CA ALA A 232 -8.76 -3.97 8.49
C ALA A 232 -7.86 -3.54 9.66
N SER A 233 -8.34 -2.66 10.51
CA SER A 233 -7.54 -2.03 11.56
C SER A 233 -8.24 -2.05 12.91
N VAL A 234 -7.44 -2.18 13.95
CA VAL A 234 -7.80 -1.90 15.35
C VAL A 234 -7.02 -0.67 15.79
N THR A 235 -7.69 0.30 16.40
CA THR A 235 -7.07 1.49 16.98
C THR A 235 -7.41 1.57 18.46
N LEU A 236 -6.39 1.74 19.30
CA LEU A 236 -6.53 1.99 20.73
C LEU A 236 -6.22 3.45 21.01
N TYR A 237 -7.16 4.17 21.63
CA TYR A 237 -7.03 5.60 21.96
C TYR A 237 -6.79 5.80 23.45
N PHE A 238 -6.00 6.84 23.75
CA PHE A 238 -5.59 7.24 25.10
C PHE A 238 -5.88 8.70 25.35
#